data_8eff32b866e75ec278903de853ca58c5
#
_entry.id   8eff32b866e75ec278903de853ca58c5
#
_cell.length_a   1.000
_cell.length_b   1.000
_cell.length_c   1.000
_cell.angle_alpha   90.00
_cell.angle_beta   90.00
_cell.angle_gamma   90.00
#
_symmetry.space_group_name_H-M   'P 1'
#
loop_
_entity.id
_entity.type
_entity.pdbx_description
1 polymer ?
#
loop_
_entity_poly.entity_id
_entity_poly.type
_entity_poly.pdbx_seq_one_letter_code
_entity_poly.pdbx_strand_id
1 'polypeptide(L)'
;VYDQVYPIIIMKKPAKSTARKKFERPVLFFSQMWYNAGSYFSGKDIFILKAIGRVISSAILLVLTGLMVAFAKAAPNVVFSFYPALSKSILSAIASVSSLVPIALWEVLTVLLALWFFYTLIRVFTGRRSLLRWLSGVLLGLSAGVFLFVAIWGLGHFGPSVDKSLGLDVREYSKQELIAATAYYAAQANEYAEKVERNVENLTVYPAFSTLSKQAPDGYTALARQYDQFTDGLGPVKPLASWRLFSQTGTTGIFICFTAEACVNPDTYTAWIPFTMCHELAHRQAVTAEDDANFCAYLA
;
A
#
# COMPACT_ATOMS: atom_id res chain seq x y z
N VAL A 1 -55.46 18.77 -26.87
CA VAL A 1 -56.58 17.86 -26.59
C VAL A 1 -56.03 16.68 -25.85
N TYR A 2 -56.18 16.67 -24.54
CA TYR A 2 -56.56 15.58 -23.63
C TYR A 2 -56.31 16.05 -22.18
N ASP A 3 -57.40 16.56 -21.56
CA ASP A 3 -57.54 16.67 -20.11
C ASP A 3 -57.51 15.28 -19.49
N GLN A 4 -56.67 15.06 -18.51
CA GLN A 4 -56.82 13.97 -17.54
C GLN A 4 -57.02 14.57 -16.14
N VAL A 5 -58.29 14.54 -15.74
CA VAL A 5 -58.78 14.86 -14.39
C VAL A 5 -58.45 13.70 -13.46
N TYR A 6 -57.65 13.92 -12.41
CA TYR A 6 -57.47 12.94 -11.34
C TYR A 6 -58.57 13.11 -10.28
N PRO A 7 -59.23 12.03 -9.84
CA PRO A 7 -60.30 12.13 -8.83
C PRO A 7 -59.68 12.37 -7.41
N ILE A 8 -60.23 13.37 -6.72
CA ILE A 8 -59.96 13.65 -5.30
C ILE A 8 -60.58 12.54 -4.44
N ILE A 9 -59.78 11.66 -3.87
CA ILE A 9 -60.25 10.69 -2.85
C ILE A 9 -60.34 11.42 -1.51
N ILE A 10 -61.55 11.73 -1.06
CA ILE A 10 -61.82 12.23 0.29
C ILE A 10 -61.82 11.06 1.27
N MET A 11 -60.72 10.86 1.98
CA MET A 11 -60.70 9.90 3.09
C MET A 11 -61.40 10.46 4.34
N LYS A 12 -62.44 9.79 4.78
CA LYS A 12 -63.12 10.04 6.07
C LYS A 12 -62.17 9.80 7.21
N LYS A 13 -62.11 10.76 8.17
CA LYS A 13 -61.38 10.67 9.44
C LYS A 13 -61.85 9.46 10.27
N PRO A 14 -60.98 8.59 10.79
CA PRO A 14 -61.36 7.70 11.88
C PRO A 14 -61.33 8.41 13.25
N ALA A 15 -62.17 7.99 14.15
CA ALA A 15 -62.39 8.55 15.47
C ALA A 15 -61.13 8.43 16.38
N LYS A 16 -60.99 9.40 17.25
CA LYS A 16 -59.88 9.59 18.20
C LYS A 16 -59.73 8.42 19.16
N SER A 17 -58.55 7.75 19.16
CA SER A 17 -58.04 6.97 20.29
C SER A 17 -56.93 7.78 20.97
N THR A 18 -57.14 8.09 22.25
CA THR A 18 -56.35 9.05 23.05
C THR A 18 -55.06 8.49 23.68
N ALA A 19 -54.66 7.26 23.34
CA ALA A 19 -53.56 6.55 24.01
C ALA A 19 -52.21 6.53 23.24
N ARG A 20 -52.10 7.04 21.98
CA ARG A 20 -50.91 6.86 21.14
C ARG A 20 -50.06 8.13 20.93
N LYS A 21 -50.31 9.20 21.64
CA LYS A 21 -49.71 10.53 21.38
C LYS A 21 -48.38 10.82 22.04
N LYS A 22 -47.78 9.90 22.81
CA LYS A 22 -46.57 10.25 23.59
C LYS A 22 -45.23 9.79 22.94
N PHE A 23 -45.24 8.93 21.93
CA PHE A 23 -44.03 8.40 21.34
C PHE A 23 -43.72 8.87 19.91
N GLU A 24 -44.67 9.43 19.19
CA GLU A 24 -44.49 9.85 17.79
C GLU A 24 -43.87 11.24 17.60
N ARG A 25 -43.81 12.07 18.63
CA ARG A 25 -43.32 13.45 18.53
C ARG A 25 -41.83 13.60 18.28
N PRO A 26 -40.91 12.76 18.81
CA PRO A 26 -39.48 12.91 18.51
C PRO A 26 -39.13 12.55 17.06
N VAL A 27 -39.70 11.47 16.54
CA VAL A 27 -39.40 10.98 15.18
C VAL A 27 -39.90 11.94 14.10
N LEU A 28 -41.10 12.49 14.28
CA LEU A 28 -41.66 13.52 13.39
C LEU A 28 -40.89 14.84 13.49
N PHE A 29 -40.45 15.21 14.68
CA PHE A 29 -39.65 16.43 14.90
C PHE A 29 -38.28 16.30 14.19
N PHE A 30 -37.58 15.17 14.32
CA PHE A 30 -36.32 14.91 13.61
C PHE A 30 -36.52 14.86 12.11
N SER A 31 -37.54 14.15 11.61
CA SER A 31 -37.83 14.09 10.18
C SER A 31 -38.19 15.45 9.57
N GLN A 32 -38.97 16.27 10.30
CA GLN A 32 -39.33 17.63 9.90
C GLN A 32 -38.14 18.58 9.98
N MET A 33 -37.26 18.42 10.98
CA MET A 33 -36.01 19.17 11.07
C MET A 33 -35.05 18.85 9.93
N TRP A 34 -34.91 17.58 9.55
CA TRP A 34 -34.10 17.17 8.40
C TRP A 34 -34.72 17.60 7.05
N TYR A 35 -36.05 17.53 6.91
CA TYR A 35 -36.75 18.02 5.74
C TYR A 35 -36.61 19.54 5.58
N ASN A 36 -36.79 20.30 6.66
CA ASN A 36 -36.59 21.73 6.65
C ASN A 36 -35.12 22.13 6.45
N ALA A 37 -34.16 21.43 7.06
CA ALA A 37 -32.72 21.65 6.80
C ALA A 37 -32.36 21.45 5.32
N GLY A 38 -32.94 20.42 4.65
CA GLY A 38 -32.73 20.17 3.24
C GLY A 38 -33.32 21.25 2.31
N SER A 39 -34.35 21.98 2.75
CA SER A 39 -35.00 23.05 1.97
C SER A 39 -34.29 24.41 2.08
N TYR A 40 -33.44 24.63 3.10
CA TYR A 40 -32.70 25.87 3.29
C TYR A 40 -31.42 25.98 2.48
N PHE A 41 -30.85 24.85 2.01
CA PHE A 41 -29.62 24.87 1.24
C PHE A 41 -29.89 24.78 -0.25
N SER A 42 -29.40 25.77 -1.01
CA SER A 42 -29.39 25.69 -2.45
C SER A 42 -28.45 24.57 -2.92
N GLY A 43 -28.63 24.04 -4.13
CA GLY A 43 -27.71 23.04 -4.66
C GLY A 43 -26.24 23.49 -4.68
N LYS A 44 -25.97 24.81 -4.68
CA LYS A 44 -24.63 25.41 -4.54
C LYS A 44 -24.09 25.29 -3.13
N ASP A 45 -24.93 25.48 -2.11
CA ASP A 45 -24.50 25.40 -0.70
C ASP A 45 -24.16 23.98 -0.30
N ILE A 46 -24.96 23.00 -0.68
CA ILE A 46 -24.67 21.56 -0.51
C ILE A 46 -23.34 21.19 -1.18
N PHE A 47 -23.09 21.77 -2.34
CA PHE A 47 -21.85 21.56 -3.07
C PHE A 47 -20.62 22.07 -2.32
N ILE A 48 -20.67 23.31 -1.82
CA ILE A 48 -19.59 23.94 -1.05
C ILE A 48 -19.35 23.16 0.25
N LEU A 49 -20.40 22.78 0.98
CA LEU A 49 -20.30 21.98 2.19
C LEU A 49 -19.60 20.64 1.97
N LYS A 50 -19.87 19.94 0.84
CA LYS A 50 -19.17 18.70 0.48
C LYS A 50 -17.68 18.92 0.18
N ALA A 51 -17.31 20.04 -0.46
CA ALA A 51 -15.91 20.36 -0.71
C ALA A 51 -15.18 20.71 0.59
N ILE A 52 -15.81 21.52 1.47
CA ILE A 52 -15.27 21.83 2.80
C ILE A 52 -15.09 20.54 3.63
N GLY A 53 -16.10 19.66 3.67
CA GLY A 53 -16.00 18.38 4.36
C GLY A 53 -14.81 17.55 3.92
N ARG A 54 -14.52 17.49 2.61
CA ARG A 54 -13.33 16.79 2.08
C ARG A 54 -12.02 17.45 2.53
N VAL A 55 -11.94 18.79 2.52
CA VAL A 55 -10.75 19.51 3.00
C VAL A 55 -10.52 19.26 4.49
N ILE A 56 -11.57 19.31 5.29
CA ILE A 56 -11.50 18.99 6.74
C ILE A 56 -11.05 17.53 6.94
N SER A 57 -11.64 16.58 6.22
CA SER A 57 -11.21 15.16 6.28
C SER A 57 -9.76 14.98 5.90
N SER A 58 -9.28 15.70 4.86
CA SER A 58 -7.87 15.69 4.47
C SER A 58 -6.97 16.21 5.58
N ALA A 59 -7.33 17.33 6.20
CA ALA A 59 -6.59 17.90 7.31
C ALA A 59 -6.54 16.93 8.52
N ILE A 60 -7.66 16.28 8.84
CA ILE A 60 -7.72 15.28 9.92
C ILE A 60 -6.78 14.11 9.60
N LEU A 61 -6.81 13.56 8.38
CA LEU A 61 -5.93 12.45 7.98
C LEU A 61 -4.45 12.84 8.09
N LEU A 62 -4.06 14.03 7.62
CA LEU A 62 -2.69 14.51 7.72
C LEU A 62 -2.24 14.74 9.16
N VAL A 63 -3.12 15.29 10.01
CA VAL A 63 -2.85 15.46 11.45
C VAL A 63 -2.69 14.10 12.12
N LEU A 64 -3.57 13.14 11.85
CA LEU A 64 -3.45 11.78 12.38
C LEU A 64 -2.15 11.11 11.92
N THR A 65 -1.75 11.27 10.66
CA THR A 65 -0.46 10.78 10.15
C THR A 65 0.70 11.40 10.93
N GLY A 66 0.69 12.72 11.12
CA GLY A 66 1.73 13.40 11.90
C GLY A 66 1.78 12.94 13.35
N LEU A 67 0.61 12.74 13.98
CA LEU A 67 0.52 12.21 15.35
C LEU A 67 1.05 10.77 15.46
N MET A 68 0.75 9.90 14.48
CA MET A 68 1.29 8.54 14.44
C MET A 68 2.82 8.55 14.38
N VAL A 69 3.41 9.35 13.49
CA VAL A 69 4.88 9.49 13.37
C VAL A 69 5.48 10.09 14.64
N ALA A 70 4.86 11.13 15.20
CA ALA A 70 5.32 11.75 16.44
C ALA A 70 5.29 10.75 17.61
N PHE A 71 4.22 9.95 17.71
CA PHE A 71 4.09 8.93 18.74
C PHE A 71 5.12 7.80 18.58
N ALA A 72 5.37 7.36 17.35
CA ALA A 72 6.40 6.34 17.07
C ALA A 72 7.80 6.81 17.49
N LYS A 73 8.10 8.10 17.28
CA LYS A 73 9.37 8.71 17.72
C LYS A 73 9.45 8.93 19.24
N ALA A 74 8.34 9.29 19.87
CA ALA A 74 8.29 9.58 21.31
C ALA A 74 8.26 8.32 22.19
N ALA A 75 7.64 7.24 21.70
CA ALA A 75 7.45 5.99 22.44
C ALA A 75 7.76 4.76 21.56
N PRO A 76 8.99 4.63 21.01
CA PRO A 76 9.34 3.58 20.06
C PRO A 76 9.13 2.17 20.64
N ASN A 77 9.48 1.94 21.89
CA ASN A 77 9.31 0.64 22.54
C ASN A 77 7.85 0.19 22.62
N VAL A 78 6.91 1.14 22.76
CA VAL A 78 5.47 0.84 22.77
C VAL A 78 4.98 0.53 21.37
N VAL A 79 5.30 1.39 20.40
CA VAL A 79 4.81 1.25 19.01
C VAL A 79 5.40 0.00 18.36
N PHE A 80 6.70 -0.22 18.46
CA PHE A 80 7.40 -1.31 17.79
C PHE A 80 7.32 -2.66 18.51
N SER A 81 6.68 -2.73 19.70
CA SER A 81 6.31 -4.02 20.29
C SER A 81 5.19 -4.74 19.53
N PHE A 82 4.34 -4.02 18.77
CA PHE A 82 3.20 -4.62 18.06
C PHE A 82 3.13 -4.24 16.56
N TYR A 83 3.64 -3.06 16.18
CA TYR A 83 3.47 -2.55 14.82
C TYR A 83 4.08 -3.45 13.73
N PRO A 84 5.30 -4.01 13.88
CA PRO A 84 5.86 -4.90 12.85
C PRO A 84 4.98 -6.11 12.58
N ALA A 85 4.44 -6.76 13.62
CA ALA A 85 3.52 -7.89 13.48
C ALA A 85 2.20 -7.49 12.82
N LEU A 86 1.64 -6.31 13.18
CA LEU A 86 0.43 -5.76 12.57
C LEU A 86 0.64 -5.44 11.08
N SER A 87 1.70 -4.69 10.75
CA SER A 87 2.07 -4.35 9.38
C SER A 87 2.23 -5.60 8.53
N LYS A 88 3.03 -6.55 8.98
CA LYS A 88 3.24 -7.83 8.31
C LYS A 88 1.95 -8.61 8.09
N SER A 89 1.07 -8.66 9.09
CA SER A 89 -0.24 -9.34 8.97
C SER A 89 -1.12 -8.68 7.91
N ILE A 90 -1.16 -7.36 7.86
CA ILE A 90 -1.91 -6.61 6.84
C ILE A 90 -1.32 -6.87 5.46
N LEU A 91 0.00 -6.75 5.31
CA LEU A 91 0.69 -7.00 4.04
C LEU A 91 0.48 -8.44 3.56
N SER A 92 0.54 -9.42 4.44
CA SER A 92 0.28 -10.84 4.11
C SER A 92 -1.15 -11.07 3.64
N ALA A 93 -2.13 -10.44 4.30
CA ALA A 93 -3.54 -10.52 3.88
C ALA A 93 -3.75 -9.87 2.49
N ILE A 94 -3.14 -8.73 2.22
CA ILE A 94 -3.20 -8.08 0.90
C ILE A 94 -2.47 -8.95 -0.15
N ALA A 95 -1.28 -9.46 0.18
CA ALA A 95 -0.48 -10.30 -0.70
C ALA A 95 -1.19 -11.60 -1.08
N SER A 96 -1.96 -12.22 -0.17
CA SER A 96 -2.73 -13.43 -0.45
C SER A 96 -3.75 -13.21 -1.57
N VAL A 97 -4.33 -12.01 -1.65
CA VAL A 97 -5.26 -11.63 -2.73
C VAL A 97 -4.50 -11.25 -4.00
N SER A 98 -3.49 -10.40 -3.91
CA SER A 98 -2.74 -9.95 -5.08
C SER A 98 -1.97 -11.07 -5.77
N SER A 99 -1.52 -12.08 -5.01
CA SER A 99 -0.79 -13.25 -5.55
C SER A 99 -1.65 -14.20 -6.39
N LEU A 100 -2.98 -14.07 -6.35
CA LEU A 100 -3.88 -14.82 -7.24
C LEU A 100 -3.74 -14.42 -8.72
N VAL A 101 -3.18 -13.25 -8.99
CA VAL A 101 -3.00 -12.70 -10.33
C VAL A 101 -1.52 -12.68 -10.68
N PRO A 102 -1.08 -13.26 -11.82
CA PRO A 102 0.34 -13.40 -12.16
C PRO A 102 1.00 -12.10 -12.68
N ILE A 103 0.22 -11.04 -12.88
CA ILE A 103 0.71 -9.72 -13.33
C ILE A 103 0.78 -8.74 -12.15
N ALA A 104 1.58 -7.69 -12.28
CA ALA A 104 1.67 -6.61 -11.30
C ALA A 104 0.36 -5.79 -11.29
N LEU A 105 -0.50 -6.05 -10.30
CA LEU A 105 -1.79 -5.37 -10.18
C LEU A 105 -1.65 -3.88 -9.96
N TRP A 106 -0.62 -3.45 -9.23
CA TRP A 106 -0.39 -2.03 -8.99
C TRP A 106 -0.16 -1.24 -10.28
N GLU A 107 0.47 -1.83 -11.32
CA GLU A 107 0.64 -1.19 -12.63
C GLU A 107 -0.72 -0.98 -13.31
N VAL A 108 -1.59 -2.00 -13.28
CA VAL A 108 -2.95 -1.90 -13.81
C VAL A 108 -3.75 -0.83 -13.06
N LEU A 109 -3.70 -0.86 -11.71
CA LEU A 109 -4.39 0.13 -10.88
C LEU A 109 -3.88 1.54 -11.13
N THR A 110 -2.56 1.71 -11.33
CA THR A 110 -1.96 3.01 -11.66
C THR A 110 -2.46 3.55 -13.00
N VAL A 111 -2.53 2.70 -14.02
CA VAL A 111 -3.09 3.08 -15.34
C VAL A 111 -4.57 3.46 -15.20
N LEU A 112 -5.36 2.65 -14.51
CA LEU A 112 -6.78 2.95 -14.28
C LEU A 112 -6.98 4.26 -13.50
N LEU A 113 -6.17 4.49 -12.48
CA LEU A 113 -6.19 5.73 -11.70
C LEU A 113 -5.80 6.94 -12.55
N ALA A 114 -4.77 6.82 -13.40
CA ALA A 114 -4.36 7.86 -14.33
C ALA A 114 -5.48 8.17 -15.34
N LEU A 115 -6.08 7.16 -15.96
CA LEU A 115 -7.21 7.34 -16.87
C LEU A 115 -8.39 8.02 -16.18
N TRP A 116 -8.73 7.60 -14.96
CA TRP A 116 -9.79 8.23 -14.17
C TRP A 116 -9.45 9.67 -13.79
N PHE A 117 -8.20 9.95 -13.44
CA PHE A 117 -7.71 11.29 -13.12
C PHE A 117 -7.87 12.21 -14.34
N PHE A 118 -7.37 11.81 -15.52
CA PHE A 118 -7.47 12.61 -16.73
C PHE A 118 -8.92 12.75 -17.20
N TYR A 119 -9.73 11.69 -17.14
CA TYR A 119 -11.15 11.77 -17.42
C TYR A 119 -11.86 12.81 -16.56
N THR A 120 -11.59 12.80 -15.24
CA THR A 120 -12.22 13.75 -14.32
C THR A 120 -11.69 15.17 -14.49
N LEU A 121 -10.42 15.34 -14.89
CA LEU A 121 -9.82 16.61 -15.23
C LEU A 121 -10.44 17.22 -16.50
N ILE A 122 -10.62 16.43 -17.55
CA ILE A 122 -11.33 16.85 -18.77
C ILE A 122 -12.74 17.34 -18.44
N ARG A 123 -13.44 16.69 -17.51
CA ARG A 123 -14.77 17.14 -17.07
C ARG A 123 -14.73 18.49 -16.34
N VAL A 124 -13.62 18.88 -15.76
CA VAL A 124 -13.42 20.24 -15.20
C VAL A 124 -13.30 21.24 -16.35
N PHE A 125 -12.42 20.98 -17.32
CA PHE A 125 -12.21 21.87 -18.47
C PHE A 125 -13.45 22.03 -19.36
N THR A 126 -14.28 20.99 -19.45
CA THR A 126 -15.56 21.05 -20.20
C THR A 126 -16.72 21.66 -19.38
N GLY A 127 -16.45 22.22 -18.19
CA GLY A 127 -17.48 22.82 -17.34
C GLY A 127 -18.47 21.84 -16.70
N ARG A 128 -18.29 20.53 -16.92
CA ARG A 128 -19.17 19.47 -16.38
C ARG A 128 -18.87 19.12 -14.93
N ARG A 129 -17.75 19.60 -14.37
CA ARG A 129 -17.34 19.41 -12.98
C ARG A 129 -16.67 20.69 -12.46
N SER A 130 -17.02 21.11 -11.26
CA SER A 130 -16.38 22.27 -10.63
C SER A 130 -14.94 21.95 -10.24
N LEU A 131 -14.02 22.89 -10.47
CA LEU A 131 -12.61 22.79 -10.09
C LEU A 131 -12.45 22.57 -8.57
N LEU A 132 -13.21 23.29 -7.75
CA LEU A 132 -13.16 23.14 -6.29
C LEU A 132 -13.50 21.71 -5.83
N ARG A 133 -14.53 21.09 -6.45
CA ARG A 133 -14.92 19.71 -6.18
C ARG A 133 -13.83 18.72 -6.59
N TRP A 134 -13.17 19.00 -7.71
CA TRP A 134 -12.09 18.15 -8.22
C TRP A 134 -10.87 18.26 -7.33
N LEU A 135 -10.39 19.47 -7.03
CA LEU A 135 -9.25 19.72 -6.16
C LEU A 135 -9.44 19.13 -4.75
N SER A 136 -10.62 19.37 -4.14
CA SER A 136 -10.91 18.79 -2.81
C SER A 136 -10.95 17.25 -2.83
N GLY A 137 -11.35 16.65 -3.96
CA GLY A 137 -11.33 15.20 -4.13
C GLY A 137 -9.92 14.65 -4.29
N VAL A 138 -9.08 15.31 -5.09
CA VAL A 138 -7.66 14.97 -5.27
C VAL A 138 -6.92 15.09 -3.93
N LEU A 139 -7.12 16.20 -3.22
CA LEU A 139 -6.50 16.43 -1.91
C LEU A 139 -6.88 15.31 -0.93
N LEU A 140 -8.16 14.94 -0.85
CA LEU A 140 -8.60 13.84 0.00
C LEU A 140 -7.97 12.50 -0.40
N GLY A 141 -7.89 12.20 -1.71
CA GLY A 141 -7.25 10.98 -2.20
C GLY A 141 -5.77 10.92 -1.83
N LEU A 142 -5.03 12.01 -2.01
CA LEU A 142 -3.62 12.10 -1.63
C LEU A 142 -3.42 11.97 -0.12
N SER A 143 -4.23 12.68 0.68
CA SER A 143 -4.16 12.59 2.16
C SER A 143 -4.47 11.18 2.66
N ALA A 144 -5.45 10.50 2.06
CA ALA A 144 -5.77 9.12 2.37
C ALA A 144 -4.63 8.17 1.96
N GLY A 145 -4.03 8.38 0.78
CA GLY A 145 -2.87 7.61 0.33
C GLY A 145 -1.69 7.73 1.29
N VAL A 146 -1.33 8.96 1.71
CA VAL A 146 -0.26 9.20 2.68
C VAL A 146 -0.56 8.55 4.03
N PHE A 147 -1.79 8.72 4.53
CA PHE A 147 -2.21 8.09 5.79
C PHE A 147 -2.10 6.56 5.73
N LEU A 148 -2.62 5.94 4.67
CA LEU A 148 -2.57 4.48 4.50
C LEU A 148 -1.14 3.98 4.32
N PHE A 149 -0.31 4.69 3.53
CA PHE A 149 1.11 4.36 3.38
C PHE A 149 1.81 4.30 4.74
N VAL A 150 1.69 5.37 5.54
CA VAL A 150 2.33 5.43 6.86
C VAL A 150 1.75 4.39 7.81
N ALA A 151 0.42 4.21 7.82
CA ALA A 151 -0.23 3.26 8.71
C ALA A 151 0.10 1.80 8.40
N ILE A 152 0.20 1.44 7.12
CA ILE A 152 0.43 0.05 6.70
C ILE A 152 1.91 -0.31 6.72
N TRP A 153 2.80 0.60 6.30
CA TRP A 153 4.20 0.27 6.04
C TRP A 153 5.19 1.37 6.45
N GLY A 154 4.95 2.62 6.09
CA GLY A 154 5.91 3.71 6.24
C GLY A 154 6.35 3.99 7.67
N LEU A 155 5.53 3.66 8.68
CA LEU A 155 5.90 3.84 10.08
C LEU A 155 7.09 2.97 10.49
N GLY A 156 7.30 1.83 9.80
CA GLY A 156 8.44 0.94 10.01
C GLY A 156 9.80 1.60 9.89
N HIS A 157 9.93 2.66 9.07
CA HIS A 157 11.19 3.43 8.94
C HIS A 157 11.67 4.09 10.25
N PHE A 158 10.82 4.19 11.25
CA PHE A 158 11.18 4.72 12.57
C PHE A 158 11.44 3.60 13.60
N GLY A 159 11.34 2.34 13.16
CA GLY A 159 11.53 1.16 13.98
C GLY A 159 13.00 0.81 14.24
N PRO A 160 13.24 -0.19 15.11
CA PRO A 160 14.55 -0.76 15.26
C PRO A 160 15.00 -1.49 13.99
N SER A 161 16.29 -1.46 13.72
CA SER A 161 16.91 -2.22 12.64
C SER A 161 16.79 -3.74 12.85
N VAL A 162 16.92 -4.50 11.77
CA VAL A 162 16.77 -5.96 11.77
C VAL A 162 17.86 -6.65 12.62
N ASP A 163 19.07 -6.11 12.69
CA ASP A 163 20.15 -6.64 13.55
C ASP A 163 19.71 -6.77 15.01
N LYS A 164 19.01 -5.75 15.54
CA LYS A 164 18.48 -5.79 16.93
C LYS A 164 17.41 -6.85 17.11
N SER A 165 16.55 -7.02 16.11
CA SER A 165 15.50 -8.03 16.19
C SER A 165 16.04 -9.46 16.02
N LEU A 166 17.17 -9.63 15.34
CA LEU A 166 17.89 -10.90 15.21
C LEU A 166 18.87 -11.16 16.36
N GLY A 167 19.05 -10.19 17.28
CA GLY A 167 19.99 -10.30 18.39
C GLY A 167 21.45 -10.27 17.95
N LEU A 168 21.75 -9.61 16.81
CA LEU A 168 23.11 -9.50 16.31
C LEU A 168 23.86 -8.39 17.02
N ASP A 169 25.11 -8.66 17.38
CA ASP A 169 26.02 -7.65 17.95
C ASP A 169 26.73 -6.89 16.83
N VAL A 170 26.11 -5.81 16.39
CA VAL A 170 26.65 -4.91 15.36
C VAL A 170 27.49 -3.83 16.02
N ARG A 171 28.75 -3.73 15.61
CA ARG A 171 29.72 -2.76 16.11
C ARG A 171 30.40 -1.98 14.98
N GLU A 172 31.12 -0.96 15.30
CA GLU A 172 31.99 -0.28 14.33
C GLU A 172 33.14 -1.22 13.91
N TYR A 173 33.45 -1.21 12.63
CA TYR A 173 34.48 -2.04 12.01
C TYR A 173 35.68 -1.18 11.60
N SER A 174 36.87 -1.74 11.76
CA SER A 174 38.09 -1.14 11.25
C SER A 174 38.20 -1.30 9.72
N LYS A 175 39.04 -0.44 9.10
CA LYS A 175 39.35 -0.56 7.67
C LYS A 175 39.94 -1.96 7.33
N GLN A 176 40.75 -2.52 8.23
CA GLN A 176 41.36 -3.83 8.06
C GLN A 176 40.30 -4.95 8.02
N GLU A 177 39.33 -4.89 8.91
CA GLU A 177 38.20 -5.86 8.91
C GLU A 177 37.35 -5.74 7.65
N LEU A 178 37.09 -4.52 7.14
CA LEU A 178 36.40 -4.33 5.86
C LEU A 178 37.19 -4.93 4.68
N ILE A 179 38.52 -4.73 4.65
CA ILE A 179 39.40 -5.34 3.62
C ILE A 179 39.34 -6.86 3.72
N ALA A 180 39.41 -7.41 4.93
CA ALA A 180 39.36 -8.87 5.14
C ALA A 180 38.01 -9.46 4.71
N ALA A 181 36.89 -8.83 5.06
CA ALA A 181 35.57 -9.23 4.63
C ALA A 181 35.42 -9.15 3.10
N THR A 182 35.91 -8.07 2.46
CA THR A 182 35.90 -7.92 1.00
C THR A 182 36.70 -9.04 0.33
N ALA A 183 37.90 -9.36 0.82
CA ALA A 183 38.72 -10.44 0.29
C ALA A 183 38.04 -11.82 0.45
N TYR A 184 37.40 -12.07 1.59
CA TYR A 184 36.65 -13.29 1.84
C TYR A 184 35.49 -13.46 0.84
N TYR A 185 34.64 -12.42 0.68
CA TYR A 185 33.50 -12.52 -0.25
C TYR A 185 33.96 -12.58 -1.73
N ALA A 186 35.07 -11.92 -2.09
CA ALA A 186 35.65 -12.04 -3.43
C ALA A 186 36.12 -13.48 -3.71
N ALA A 187 36.75 -14.14 -2.72
CA ALA A 187 37.13 -15.54 -2.84
C ALA A 187 35.92 -16.48 -2.97
N GLN A 188 34.88 -16.27 -2.18
CA GLN A 188 33.62 -17.01 -2.27
C GLN A 188 32.96 -16.82 -3.64
N ALA A 189 32.90 -15.58 -4.14
CA ALA A 189 32.34 -15.29 -5.46
C ALA A 189 33.10 -16.03 -6.59
N ASN A 190 34.44 -16.06 -6.51
CA ASN A 190 35.27 -16.81 -7.47
C ASN A 190 34.97 -18.30 -7.39
N GLU A 191 34.89 -18.89 -6.20
CA GLU A 191 34.57 -20.31 -6.01
C GLU A 191 33.19 -20.66 -6.61
N TYR A 192 32.17 -19.82 -6.38
CA TYR A 192 30.85 -20.05 -6.96
C TYR A 192 30.83 -19.81 -8.48
N ALA A 193 31.63 -18.88 -9.01
CA ALA A 193 31.75 -18.65 -10.44
C ALA A 193 32.27 -19.85 -11.21
N GLU A 194 33.05 -20.73 -10.55
CA GLU A 194 33.51 -21.99 -11.13
C GLU A 194 32.42 -23.08 -11.18
N LYS A 195 31.41 -22.96 -10.33
CA LYS A 195 30.32 -23.95 -10.16
C LYS A 195 29.08 -23.64 -11.02
N VAL A 196 28.98 -22.43 -11.60
CA VAL A 196 27.83 -22.05 -12.40
C VAL A 196 27.85 -22.78 -13.77
N GLU A 197 26.66 -23.20 -14.20
CA GLU A 197 26.48 -23.78 -15.52
C GLU A 197 26.78 -22.74 -16.61
N ARG A 198 27.50 -23.17 -17.65
CA ARG A 198 27.88 -22.33 -18.80
C ARG A 198 27.45 -22.97 -20.09
N ASN A 199 27.01 -22.15 -21.03
CA ASN A 199 26.69 -22.61 -22.40
C ASN A 199 27.94 -22.77 -23.24
N VAL A 200 27.74 -23.18 -24.50
CA VAL A 200 28.83 -23.42 -25.48
C VAL A 200 29.69 -22.17 -25.79
N GLU A 201 29.13 -20.97 -25.50
CA GLU A 201 29.80 -19.68 -25.66
C GLU A 201 30.50 -19.23 -24.36
N ASN A 202 30.56 -20.09 -23.35
CA ASN A 202 31.11 -19.82 -22.03
C ASN A 202 30.32 -18.73 -21.24
N LEU A 203 29.04 -18.48 -21.58
CA LEU A 203 28.17 -17.57 -20.85
C LEU A 203 27.42 -18.35 -19.76
N THR A 204 27.26 -17.72 -18.59
CA THR A 204 26.49 -18.31 -17.47
C THR A 204 25.03 -18.53 -17.88
N VAL A 205 24.52 -19.74 -17.65
CA VAL A 205 23.12 -20.09 -17.85
C VAL A 205 22.36 -19.77 -16.59
N TYR A 206 21.35 -18.93 -16.70
CA TYR A 206 20.47 -18.56 -15.59
C TYR A 206 19.10 -19.23 -15.72
N PRO A 207 18.49 -19.66 -14.61
CA PRO A 207 17.11 -20.12 -14.63
C PRO A 207 16.17 -19.03 -15.14
N ALA A 208 15.05 -19.44 -15.73
CA ALA A 208 14.03 -18.49 -16.18
C ALA A 208 13.50 -17.66 -15.00
N PHE A 209 13.12 -16.39 -15.25
CA PHE A 209 12.54 -15.49 -14.24
C PHE A 209 11.39 -16.15 -13.47
N SER A 210 10.51 -16.88 -14.16
CA SER A 210 9.37 -17.58 -13.54
C SER A 210 9.78 -18.69 -12.57
N THR A 211 10.94 -19.32 -12.78
CA THR A 211 11.53 -20.31 -11.87
C THR A 211 12.06 -19.61 -10.62
N LEU A 212 12.92 -18.59 -10.81
CA LEU A 212 13.48 -17.80 -9.71
C LEU A 212 12.40 -17.14 -8.86
N SER A 213 11.38 -16.59 -9.51
CA SER A 213 10.22 -15.95 -8.85
C SER A 213 9.49 -16.88 -7.88
N LYS A 214 9.39 -18.15 -8.20
CA LYS A 214 8.75 -19.19 -7.36
C LYS A 214 9.67 -19.69 -6.25
N GLN A 215 10.99 -19.68 -6.49
CA GLN A 215 12.00 -20.16 -5.54
C GLN A 215 12.38 -19.11 -4.51
N ALA A 216 12.40 -17.82 -4.85
CA ALA A 216 12.82 -16.78 -3.94
C ALA A 216 12.07 -16.77 -2.58
N PRO A 217 10.77 -17.09 -2.49
CA PRO A 217 10.10 -17.25 -1.19
C PRO A 217 10.65 -18.36 -0.30
N ASP A 218 11.32 -19.38 -0.86
CA ASP A 218 11.83 -20.54 -0.10
C ASP A 218 12.93 -20.10 0.87
N GLY A 219 13.72 -19.08 0.53
CA GLY A 219 14.71 -18.48 1.42
C GLY A 219 14.05 -17.94 2.71
N TYR A 220 12.96 -17.19 2.58
CA TYR A 220 12.21 -16.70 3.75
C TYR A 220 11.49 -17.81 4.52
N THR A 221 11.05 -18.86 3.85
CA THR A 221 10.54 -20.08 4.51
C THR A 221 11.64 -20.75 5.35
N ALA A 222 12.88 -20.76 4.88
CA ALA A 222 14.02 -21.27 5.65
C ALA A 222 14.34 -20.36 6.85
N LEU A 223 14.34 -19.03 6.66
CA LEU A 223 14.55 -18.06 7.73
C LEU A 223 13.47 -18.10 8.80
N ALA A 224 12.19 -18.29 8.42
CA ALA A 224 11.08 -18.39 9.35
C ALA A 224 11.16 -19.59 10.30
N ARG A 225 11.96 -20.61 9.98
CA ARG A 225 12.22 -21.75 10.85
C ARG A 225 13.24 -21.41 11.95
N GLN A 226 14.02 -20.36 11.76
CA GLN A 226 15.11 -19.97 12.67
C GLN A 226 14.78 -18.70 13.44
N TYR A 227 13.98 -17.83 12.87
CA TYR A 227 13.71 -16.49 13.38
C TYR A 227 12.22 -16.15 13.26
N ASP A 228 11.57 -15.90 14.40
CA ASP A 228 10.13 -15.62 14.51
C ASP A 228 9.68 -14.33 13.79
N GLN A 229 10.63 -13.42 13.50
CA GLN A 229 10.34 -12.18 12.79
C GLN A 229 10.06 -12.38 11.29
N PHE A 230 10.39 -13.54 10.72
CA PHE A 230 10.04 -13.87 9.35
C PHE A 230 8.79 -14.77 9.30
N THR A 231 8.09 -14.76 8.18
CA THR A 231 6.94 -15.65 7.90
C THR A 231 7.18 -16.40 6.61
N ASP A 232 6.70 -17.62 6.57
CA ASP A 232 6.64 -18.46 5.37
C ASP A 232 5.45 -18.11 4.46
N GLY A 233 5.26 -18.87 3.40
CA GLY A 233 4.09 -18.76 2.52
C GLY A 233 4.01 -17.49 1.71
N LEU A 234 5.12 -16.78 1.50
CA LEU A 234 5.16 -15.62 0.62
C LEU A 234 4.85 -16.05 -0.81
N GLY A 235 3.95 -15.32 -1.47
CA GLY A 235 3.66 -15.53 -2.88
C GLY A 235 4.84 -15.13 -3.79
N PRO A 236 4.84 -15.55 -5.06
CA PRO A 236 5.92 -15.31 -6.01
C PRO A 236 6.15 -13.82 -6.25
N VAL A 237 7.37 -13.49 -6.66
CA VAL A 237 7.74 -12.14 -7.12
C VAL A 237 7.23 -11.94 -8.54
N LYS A 238 6.76 -10.75 -8.88
CA LYS A 238 6.17 -10.46 -10.18
C LYS A 238 7.12 -9.71 -11.10
N PRO A 239 7.10 -9.97 -12.42
CA PRO A 239 7.83 -9.14 -13.35
C PRO A 239 7.12 -7.79 -13.54
N LEU A 240 7.89 -6.72 -13.69
CA LEU A 240 7.38 -5.42 -14.11
C LEU A 240 7.03 -5.44 -15.59
N ALA A 241 5.78 -5.07 -15.94
CA ALA A 241 5.38 -4.90 -17.34
C ALA A 241 5.97 -3.59 -17.92
N SER A 242 6.12 -2.56 -17.08
CA SER A 242 6.75 -1.29 -17.43
C SER A 242 8.28 -1.30 -17.30
N TRP A 243 8.92 -2.46 -17.39
CA TRP A 243 10.35 -2.66 -17.21
C TRP A 243 11.24 -1.66 -17.98
N ARG A 244 10.86 -1.28 -19.22
CA ARG A 244 11.63 -0.29 -20.01
C ARG A 244 11.77 1.07 -19.32
N LEU A 245 10.73 1.51 -18.63
CA LEU A 245 10.76 2.77 -17.85
C LEU A 245 11.68 2.61 -16.64
N PHE A 246 11.59 1.47 -15.95
CA PHE A 246 12.40 1.16 -14.78
C PHE A 246 13.88 0.98 -15.15
N SER A 247 14.19 0.37 -16.30
CA SER A 247 15.58 0.26 -16.82
C SER A 247 16.20 1.63 -17.08
N GLN A 248 15.41 2.61 -17.58
CA GLN A 248 15.91 3.98 -17.79
C GLN A 248 16.26 4.72 -16.50
N THR A 249 15.63 4.37 -15.39
CA THR A 249 15.90 4.96 -14.06
C THR A 249 16.90 4.15 -13.24
N GLY A 250 17.38 3.02 -13.78
CA GLY A 250 18.28 2.10 -13.06
C GLY A 250 17.60 1.34 -11.91
N THR A 251 16.26 1.32 -11.87
CA THR A 251 15.51 0.64 -10.82
C THR A 251 15.41 -0.85 -11.12
N THR A 252 15.87 -1.69 -10.21
CA THR A 252 15.94 -3.15 -10.36
C THR A 252 14.71 -3.87 -9.81
N GLY A 253 14.08 -3.32 -8.77
CA GLY A 253 12.86 -3.84 -8.17
C GLY A 253 12.06 -2.76 -7.48
N ILE A 254 10.86 -3.09 -7.03
CA ILE A 254 9.99 -2.21 -6.27
C ILE A 254 8.96 -3.01 -5.47
N PHE A 255 8.80 -2.63 -4.21
CA PHE A 255 7.71 -3.11 -3.36
C PHE A 255 6.60 -2.07 -3.27
N ILE A 256 5.35 -2.50 -3.50
CA ILE A 256 4.17 -1.64 -3.39
C ILE A 256 3.30 -2.10 -2.22
N CYS A 257 3.33 -1.39 -1.11
CA CYS A 257 2.62 -1.76 0.11
C CYS A 257 1.08 -1.80 -0.04
N PHE A 258 0.50 -1.00 -0.97
CA PHE A 258 -0.95 -0.97 -1.21
C PHE A 258 -1.51 -2.25 -1.83
N THR A 259 -0.68 -2.97 -2.57
CA THR A 259 -1.01 -4.27 -3.17
C THR A 259 -0.15 -5.39 -2.58
N ALA A 260 0.78 -5.04 -1.69
CA ALA A 260 1.78 -5.93 -1.10
C ALA A 260 2.53 -6.77 -2.16
N GLU A 261 2.78 -6.17 -3.32
CA GLU A 261 3.46 -6.82 -4.44
C GLU A 261 4.95 -6.51 -4.41
N ALA A 262 5.76 -7.57 -4.39
CA ALA A 262 7.18 -7.54 -4.68
C ALA A 262 7.35 -7.71 -6.19
N CYS A 263 7.92 -6.72 -6.87
CA CYS A 263 8.07 -6.71 -8.31
C CYS A 263 9.53 -6.44 -8.70
N VAL A 264 10.02 -7.16 -9.70
CA VAL A 264 11.40 -7.03 -10.17
C VAL A 264 11.43 -6.74 -11.66
N ASN A 265 12.34 -5.89 -12.05
CA ASN A 265 12.62 -5.57 -13.44
C ASN A 265 13.30 -6.78 -14.12
N PRO A 266 12.65 -7.45 -15.07
CA PRO A 266 13.22 -8.62 -15.73
C PRO A 266 14.39 -8.27 -16.67
N ASP A 267 14.59 -6.99 -16.99
CA ASP A 267 15.65 -6.47 -17.87
C ASP A 267 16.90 -6.02 -17.08
N THR A 268 16.92 -6.23 -15.77
CA THR A 268 18.11 -5.95 -14.97
C THR A 268 19.18 -7.01 -15.18
N TYR A 269 20.41 -6.76 -14.71
CA TYR A 269 21.50 -7.73 -14.78
C TYR A 269 21.08 -9.07 -14.13
N THR A 270 21.09 -10.11 -14.94
CA THR A 270 20.45 -11.40 -14.61
C THR A 270 20.96 -12.02 -13.30
N ALA A 271 22.26 -11.85 -13.00
CA ALA A 271 22.86 -12.36 -11.75
C ALA A 271 22.26 -11.66 -10.49
N TRP A 272 21.72 -10.47 -10.62
CA TRP A 272 21.13 -9.75 -9.49
C TRP A 272 19.65 -10.06 -9.25
N ILE A 273 18.98 -10.68 -10.24
CA ILE A 273 17.54 -10.96 -10.15
C ILE A 273 17.17 -11.74 -8.88
N PRO A 274 17.84 -12.84 -8.50
CA PRO A 274 17.50 -13.59 -7.29
C PRO A 274 17.64 -12.74 -6.03
N PHE A 275 18.75 -11.99 -5.92
CA PHE A 275 18.99 -11.09 -4.78
C PHE A 275 17.93 -9.99 -4.72
N THR A 276 17.62 -9.35 -5.85
CA THR A 276 16.57 -8.32 -5.90
C THR A 276 15.20 -8.90 -5.53
N MET A 277 14.89 -10.13 -5.97
CA MET A 277 13.65 -10.81 -5.56
C MET A 277 13.57 -10.99 -4.05
N CYS A 278 14.64 -11.44 -3.42
CA CYS A 278 14.69 -11.58 -1.95
C CYS A 278 14.62 -10.21 -1.25
N HIS A 279 15.22 -9.16 -1.82
CA HIS A 279 15.15 -7.80 -1.32
C HIS A 279 13.69 -7.27 -1.30
N GLU A 280 12.98 -7.38 -2.41
CA GLU A 280 11.57 -6.95 -2.49
C GLU A 280 10.66 -7.80 -1.57
N LEU A 281 11.00 -9.06 -1.37
CA LEU A 281 10.32 -9.92 -0.39
C LEU A 281 10.62 -9.50 1.07
N ALA A 282 11.81 -8.94 1.38
CA ALA A 282 12.09 -8.36 2.69
C ALA A 282 11.12 -7.22 3.01
N HIS A 283 10.87 -6.34 2.04
CA HIS A 283 9.87 -5.29 2.20
C HIS A 283 8.45 -5.83 2.45
N ARG A 284 8.10 -6.96 1.85
CA ARG A 284 6.83 -7.65 2.14
C ARG A 284 6.79 -8.23 3.56
N GLN A 285 7.95 -8.54 4.16
CA GLN A 285 8.07 -8.92 5.57
C GLN A 285 8.02 -7.72 6.54
N ALA A 286 7.63 -6.53 6.04
CA ALA A 286 7.62 -5.27 6.78
C ALA A 286 9.03 -4.76 7.18
N VAL A 287 10.07 -5.23 6.53
CA VAL A 287 11.42 -4.64 6.61
C VAL A 287 11.42 -3.40 5.72
N THR A 288 11.59 -2.21 6.29
CA THR A 288 11.39 -0.95 5.56
C THR A 288 12.70 -0.26 5.19
N ALA A 289 13.77 -0.45 5.96
CA ALA A 289 15.07 0.13 5.67
C ALA A 289 15.78 -0.66 4.56
N GLU A 290 16.43 0.05 3.64
CA GLU A 290 17.08 -0.54 2.46
C GLU A 290 18.29 -1.43 2.81
N ASP A 291 19.09 -1.01 3.80
CA ASP A 291 20.22 -1.77 4.30
C ASP A 291 19.77 -3.06 5.00
N ASP A 292 18.71 -2.99 5.81
CA ASP A 292 18.08 -4.15 6.43
C ASP A 292 17.49 -5.10 5.36
N ALA A 293 16.86 -4.57 4.31
CA ALA A 293 16.31 -5.36 3.21
C ALA A 293 17.43 -6.06 2.42
N ASN A 294 18.54 -5.37 2.17
CA ASN A 294 19.73 -5.96 1.56
C ASN A 294 20.31 -7.08 2.44
N PHE A 295 20.38 -6.87 3.75
CA PHE A 295 20.84 -7.88 4.68
C PHE A 295 19.91 -9.10 4.72
N CYS A 296 18.60 -8.90 4.77
CA CYS A 296 17.61 -9.98 4.69
C CYS A 296 17.70 -10.74 3.36
N ALA A 297 17.92 -10.04 2.25
CA ALA A 297 18.10 -10.66 0.94
C ALA A 297 19.36 -11.55 0.86
N TYR A 298 20.41 -11.14 1.55
CA TYR A 298 21.64 -11.95 1.66
C TYR A 298 21.41 -13.21 2.50
N LEU A 299 20.59 -13.14 3.55
CA LEU A 299 20.29 -14.31 4.39
C LEU A 299 19.36 -15.30 3.71
N ALA A 300 18.44 -14.82 2.88
CA ALA A 300 17.44 -15.62 2.17
C ALA A 300 18.00 -16.28 0.90
#